data_bdff9dab498932d5e718bfca8b8e0440
#
_entry.id   bdff9dab498932d5e718bfca8b8e0440
#
_cell.length_a   1.000
_cell.length_b   1.000
_cell.length_c   1.000
_cell.angle_alpha   90.00
_cell.angle_beta   90.00
_cell.angle_gamma   90.00
#
_symmetry.space_group_name_H-M   'P 1'
#
loop_
_entity.id
_entity.type
_entity.pdbx_description
1 polymer ?
#
loop_
_entity_poly.entity_id
_entity_poly.type
_entity_poly.pdbx_seq_one_letter_code
_entity_poly.pdbx_strand_id
1 'polypeptide(L)'
;ARIKALGIKGDKKHSAEAYLQSFIITHAEKFLNDKGRQIIGWDEMLEGGLAPNSTVMSWRGESGGIEAAKQHHDVIMSPNTYLYFDYYQSKDVENEPEAIGGYLPIERVYSYEPMPKSLTPEEQKYIKGVQANLWTEYIPTFSQVEYMELPRMAALAEVQWTMPAKKNYEDFLKRLPGLVDVYDVYKYNYATHVFDVNAVFTPNPQDGTLDVTL
;
A
#
# COMPACT_ATOMS: atom_id res chain seq x y z
N ALA A 1 -6.26 20.38 26.76
CA ALA A 1 -5.38 21.12 27.67
C ALA A 1 -4.14 21.69 26.96
N ARG A 2 -3.36 20.86 26.21
CA ARG A 2 -2.09 21.28 25.57
C ARG A 2 -2.26 22.35 24.49
N ILE A 3 -3.27 22.24 23.62
CA ILE A 3 -3.59 23.23 22.57
C ILE A 3 -3.73 24.63 23.19
N LYS A 4 -4.52 24.74 24.28
CA LYS A 4 -4.71 26.01 25.00
C LYS A 4 -3.41 26.54 25.60
N ALA A 5 -2.59 25.67 26.20
CA ALA A 5 -1.32 26.07 26.82
C ALA A 5 -0.29 26.56 25.79
N LEU A 6 -0.32 26.05 24.57
CA LEU A 6 0.55 26.45 23.46
C LEU A 6 -0.03 27.63 22.64
N GLY A 7 -1.24 28.08 22.94
CA GLY A 7 -1.90 29.13 22.17
C GLY A 7 -2.27 28.75 20.72
N ILE A 8 -2.29 27.45 20.42
CA ILE A 8 -2.60 26.94 19.08
C ILE A 8 -4.08 27.19 18.78
N LYS A 9 -4.35 27.73 17.59
CA LYS A 9 -5.71 27.98 17.08
C LYS A 9 -5.84 27.37 15.71
N GLY A 10 -6.99 26.80 15.41
CA GLY A 10 -7.36 26.39 14.05
C GLY A 10 -7.67 27.59 13.17
N ASP A 11 -7.69 27.37 11.87
CA ASP A 11 -8.12 28.33 10.86
C ASP A 11 -9.15 27.73 9.89
N LYS A 12 -9.35 28.35 8.72
CA LYS A 12 -10.29 27.85 7.70
C LYS A 12 -9.85 26.56 7.02
N LYS A 13 -8.55 26.22 7.08
CA LYS A 13 -7.96 25.07 6.40
C LYS A 13 -7.72 23.90 7.36
N HIS A 14 -7.27 24.18 8.57
CA HIS A 14 -6.81 23.18 9.52
C HIS A 14 -7.38 23.41 10.92
N SER A 15 -7.69 22.31 11.60
CA SER A 15 -8.11 22.34 13.00
C SER A 15 -6.93 22.66 13.94
N ALA A 16 -7.23 23.03 15.17
CA ALA A 16 -6.20 23.23 16.20
C ALA A 16 -5.46 21.92 16.53
N GLU A 17 -6.13 20.78 16.35
CA GLU A 17 -5.56 19.44 16.52
C GLU A 17 -4.55 19.13 15.42
N ALA A 18 -4.83 19.45 14.16
CA ALA A 18 -3.90 19.31 13.05
C ALA A 18 -2.63 20.15 13.27
N TYR A 19 -2.77 21.38 13.74
CA TYR A 19 -1.61 22.20 14.10
C TYR A 19 -0.86 21.68 15.32
N LEU A 20 -1.52 21.07 16.30
CA LEU A 20 -0.83 20.40 17.40
C LEU A 20 -0.03 19.20 16.92
N GLN A 21 -0.56 18.41 15.97
CA GLN A 21 0.15 17.31 15.34
C GLN A 21 1.42 17.80 14.62
N SER A 22 1.29 18.84 13.78
CA SER A 22 2.43 19.47 13.10
C SER A 22 3.47 20.00 14.10
N PHE A 23 3.04 20.61 15.20
CA PHE A 23 3.93 21.07 16.27
C PHE A 23 4.75 19.89 16.85
N ILE A 24 4.11 18.76 17.14
CA ILE A 24 4.78 17.57 17.68
C ILE A 24 5.78 17.01 16.66
N ILE A 25 5.36 16.88 15.40
CA ILE A 25 6.18 16.35 14.31
C ILE A 25 7.42 17.22 14.08
N THR A 26 7.25 18.55 14.06
CA THR A 26 8.37 19.50 13.91
C THR A 26 9.39 19.39 15.06
N HIS A 27 8.91 19.16 16.28
CA HIS A 27 9.80 18.92 17.42
C HIS A 27 10.56 17.60 17.30
N ALA A 28 9.88 16.54 16.89
CA ALA A 28 10.49 15.23 16.65
C ALA A 28 11.52 15.31 15.52
N GLU A 29 11.19 15.98 14.42
CA GLU A 29 12.10 16.19 13.30
C GLU A 29 13.37 16.91 13.74
N LYS A 30 13.22 18.04 14.45
CA LYS A 30 14.39 18.77 14.95
C LYS A 30 15.29 17.91 15.82
N PHE A 31 14.70 17.16 16.76
CA PHE A 31 15.44 16.24 17.61
C PHE A 31 16.21 15.18 16.80
N LEU A 32 15.57 14.60 15.77
CA LEU A 32 16.17 13.60 14.89
C LEU A 32 17.26 14.20 14.01
N ASN A 33 17.04 15.38 13.44
CA ASN A 33 18.02 16.10 12.62
C ASN A 33 19.28 16.45 13.43
N ASP A 34 19.14 16.85 14.70
CA ASP A 34 20.25 17.09 15.62
C ASP A 34 21.09 15.81 15.89
N LYS A 35 20.51 14.61 15.59
CA LYS A 35 21.17 13.30 15.67
C LYS A 35 21.61 12.77 14.30
N GLY A 36 21.55 13.57 13.25
CA GLY A 36 21.89 13.17 11.88
C GLY A 36 20.90 12.17 11.26
N ARG A 37 19.64 12.20 11.68
CA ARG A 37 18.55 11.37 11.17
C ARG A 37 17.45 12.23 10.55
N GLN A 38 16.72 11.66 9.60
CA GLN A 38 15.53 12.27 9.02
C GLN A 38 14.27 11.55 9.54
N ILE A 39 13.14 12.26 9.53
CA ILE A 39 11.84 11.70 9.91
C ILE A 39 11.11 11.19 8.67
N ILE A 40 10.46 10.03 8.82
CA ILE A 40 9.46 9.53 7.89
C ILE A 40 8.15 9.44 8.67
N GLY A 41 7.06 9.93 8.11
CA GLY A 41 5.74 9.84 8.71
C GLY A 41 4.65 9.57 7.69
N TRP A 42 3.50 9.14 8.19
CA TRP A 42 2.31 8.90 7.38
C TRP A 42 1.74 10.21 6.84
N ASP A 43 0.91 10.14 5.80
CA ASP A 43 0.41 11.31 5.08
C ASP A 43 -0.52 12.22 5.89
N GLU A 44 -0.91 11.85 7.13
CA GLU A 44 -1.54 12.75 8.09
C GLU A 44 -0.67 13.95 8.46
N MET A 45 0.65 13.85 8.24
CA MET A 45 1.57 14.98 8.44
C MET A 45 1.20 16.21 7.60
N LEU A 46 0.52 15.99 6.47
CA LEU A 46 0.05 17.06 5.58
C LEU A 46 -1.03 17.93 6.22
N GLU A 47 -1.79 17.40 7.18
CA GLU A 47 -2.96 18.07 7.75
C GLU A 47 -2.64 19.33 8.56
N GLY A 48 -1.42 19.52 9.00
CA GLY A 48 -0.99 20.71 9.76
C GLY A 48 0.23 21.40 9.19
N GLY A 49 0.66 20.97 8.00
CA GLY A 49 1.89 21.40 7.34
C GLY A 49 3.09 20.52 7.66
N LEU A 50 3.88 20.25 6.61
CA LEU A 50 5.04 19.37 6.68
C LEU A 50 6.22 20.04 7.41
N ALA A 51 6.94 19.26 8.20
CA ALA A 51 8.24 19.65 8.71
C ALA A 51 9.28 19.65 7.56
N PRO A 52 10.27 20.57 7.55
CA PRO A 52 11.07 20.90 6.35
C PRO A 52 11.79 19.74 5.66
N ASN A 53 12.25 18.73 6.41
CA ASN A 53 13.02 17.61 5.87
C ASN A 53 12.30 16.26 6.03
N SER A 54 10.97 16.30 6.19
CA SER A 54 10.18 15.08 6.36
C SER A 54 9.97 14.33 5.05
N THR A 55 10.02 13.00 5.12
CA THR A 55 9.57 12.09 4.08
C THR A 55 8.14 11.64 4.39
N VAL A 56 7.28 11.59 3.39
CA VAL A 56 5.86 11.23 3.54
C VAL A 56 5.59 9.83 3.02
N MET A 57 4.96 8.99 3.85
CA MET A 57 4.39 7.71 3.42
C MET A 57 2.92 7.90 3.07
N SER A 58 2.57 7.76 1.79
CA SER A 58 1.22 7.96 1.29
C SER A 58 0.43 6.66 1.36
N TRP A 59 -0.44 6.50 2.37
CA TRP A 59 -1.18 5.27 2.60
C TRP A 59 -2.69 5.38 2.33
N ARG A 60 -3.29 6.56 2.52
CA ARG A 60 -4.72 6.83 2.27
C ARG A 60 -5.07 6.93 0.77
N GLY A 61 -4.18 6.47 -0.08
CA GLY A 61 -4.21 6.58 -1.54
C GLY A 61 -2.97 7.28 -2.05
N GLU A 62 -3.05 7.83 -3.27
CA GLU A 62 -1.91 8.50 -3.92
C GLU A 62 -1.87 10.01 -3.68
N SER A 63 -3.00 10.60 -3.27
CA SER A 63 -3.16 12.06 -3.17
C SER A 63 -2.17 12.72 -2.21
N GLY A 64 -1.92 12.10 -1.05
CA GLY A 64 -0.95 12.60 -0.09
C GLY A 64 0.47 12.62 -0.65
N GLY A 65 0.87 11.55 -1.35
CA GLY A 65 2.16 11.48 -2.01
C GLY A 65 2.32 12.50 -3.14
N ILE A 66 1.27 12.69 -3.95
CA ILE A 66 1.24 13.72 -5.00
C ILE A 66 1.41 15.12 -4.38
N GLU A 67 0.68 15.41 -3.30
CA GLU A 67 0.78 16.70 -2.62
C GLU A 67 2.16 16.93 -2.02
N ALA A 68 2.75 15.94 -1.35
CA ALA A 68 4.08 16.03 -0.78
C ALA A 68 5.17 16.21 -1.86
N ALA A 69 5.09 15.46 -2.97
CA ALA A 69 6.04 15.59 -4.08
C ALA A 69 6.01 16.98 -4.72
N LYS A 70 4.81 17.59 -4.86
CA LYS A 70 4.64 18.97 -5.32
C LYS A 70 5.22 20.00 -4.37
N GLN A 71 5.31 19.68 -3.09
CA GLN A 71 5.99 20.49 -2.07
C GLN A 71 7.48 20.16 -1.93
N HIS A 72 8.03 19.33 -2.82
CA HIS A 72 9.44 18.91 -2.85
C HIS A 72 9.88 18.07 -1.64
N HIS A 73 8.95 17.31 -1.07
CA HIS A 73 9.24 16.32 -0.05
C HIS A 73 9.39 14.94 -0.64
N ASP A 74 10.33 14.17 -0.14
CA ASP A 74 10.49 12.76 -0.49
C ASP A 74 9.25 11.96 -0.10
N VAL A 75 8.89 11.00 -0.95
CA VAL A 75 7.65 10.22 -0.81
C VAL A 75 7.94 8.73 -0.97
N ILE A 76 7.33 7.93 -0.11
CA ILE A 76 7.18 6.49 -0.26
C ILE A 76 5.70 6.20 -0.51
N MET A 77 5.39 5.61 -1.66
CA MET A 77 4.02 5.25 -2.01
C MET A 77 3.64 3.93 -1.32
N SER A 78 2.55 3.96 -0.55
CA SER A 78 2.06 2.81 0.22
C SER A 78 0.52 2.75 0.25
N PRO A 79 -0.18 3.01 -0.89
CA PRO A 79 -1.63 3.12 -0.89
C PRO A 79 -2.29 1.80 -0.48
N ASN A 80 -3.19 1.87 0.52
CA ASN A 80 -3.85 0.71 1.10
C ASN A 80 -4.63 -0.13 0.08
N THR A 81 -5.12 0.50 -0.98
CA THR A 81 -5.85 -0.16 -2.07
C THR A 81 -5.00 -1.07 -2.95
N TYR A 82 -3.66 -1.05 -2.80
CA TYR A 82 -2.71 -1.82 -3.59
C TYR A 82 -1.64 -2.53 -2.75
N LEU A 83 -1.33 -2.04 -1.53
CA LEU A 83 -0.12 -2.41 -0.82
C LEU A 83 -0.34 -2.80 0.66
N TYR A 84 -1.59 -3.01 1.10
CA TYR A 84 -1.89 -3.51 2.43
C TYR A 84 -2.06 -5.02 2.40
N PHE A 85 -0.99 -5.75 2.70
CA PHE A 85 -0.95 -7.20 2.61
C PHE A 85 -1.62 -7.91 3.80
N ASP A 86 -2.11 -7.16 4.76
CA ASP A 86 -3.02 -7.61 5.82
C ASP A 86 -4.48 -7.74 5.37
N TYR A 87 -4.82 -7.37 4.10
CA TYR A 87 -6.14 -7.57 3.50
C TYR A 87 -6.29 -8.98 2.95
N TYR A 88 -7.55 -9.46 2.89
CA TYR A 88 -7.90 -10.75 2.29
C TYR A 88 -7.43 -10.88 0.84
N GLN A 89 -6.94 -12.05 0.48
CA GLN A 89 -6.53 -12.37 -0.90
C GLN A 89 -7.66 -12.97 -1.72
N SER A 90 -8.66 -13.56 -1.07
CA SER A 90 -9.87 -14.13 -1.66
C SER A 90 -11.12 -13.39 -1.23
N LYS A 91 -12.18 -13.51 -2.04
CA LYS A 91 -13.54 -13.08 -1.67
C LYS A 91 -14.27 -14.12 -0.80
N ASP A 92 -13.80 -15.33 -0.80
CA ASP A 92 -14.31 -16.42 0.05
C ASP A 92 -13.67 -16.32 1.44
N VAL A 93 -14.08 -15.30 2.17
CA VAL A 93 -13.52 -14.96 3.49
C VAL A 93 -13.78 -16.01 4.56
N GLU A 94 -14.76 -16.90 4.36
CA GLU A 94 -15.08 -17.98 5.30
C GLU A 94 -14.00 -19.07 5.31
N ASN A 95 -13.25 -19.20 4.21
CA ASN A 95 -12.15 -20.15 4.05
C ASN A 95 -10.77 -19.50 4.14
N GLU A 96 -10.71 -18.18 4.44
CA GLU A 96 -9.47 -17.45 4.65
C GLU A 96 -9.06 -17.42 6.14
N PRO A 97 -7.76 -17.30 6.45
CA PRO A 97 -7.32 -16.89 7.78
C PRO A 97 -7.93 -15.53 8.15
N GLU A 98 -8.30 -15.35 9.42
CA GLU A 98 -8.84 -14.07 9.88
C GLU A 98 -7.90 -12.90 9.52
N ALA A 99 -8.49 -11.83 8.99
CA ALA A 99 -7.80 -10.60 8.60
C ALA A 99 -8.60 -9.37 9.01
N ILE A 100 -7.98 -8.20 8.98
CA ILE A 100 -8.66 -6.93 9.33
C ILE A 100 -9.85 -6.60 8.41
N GLY A 101 -9.92 -7.22 7.26
CA GLY A 101 -10.90 -6.96 6.20
C GLY A 101 -10.22 -6.54 4.89
N GLY A 102 -10.93 -5.80 4.05
CA GLY A 102 -10.44 -5.42 2.72
C GLY A 102 -10.34 -6.59 1.76
N TYR A 103 -9.98 -6.30 0.50
CA TYR A 103 -9.72 -7.31 -0.52
C TYR A 103 -8.61 -6.83 -1.43
N LEU A 104 -7.51 -7.57 -1.46
CA LEU A 104 -6.33 -7.23 -2.24
C LEU A 104 -5.74 -8.50 -2.88
N PRO A 105 -6.24 -8.92 -4.04
CA PRO A 105 -5.69 -10.03 -4.78
C PRO A 105 -4.38 -9.64 -5.50
N ILE A 106 -3.61 -10.65 -5.92
CA ILE A 106 -2.27 -10.44 -6.51
C ILE A 106 -2.29 -9.61 -7.79
N GLU A 107 -3.31 -9.76 -8.63
CA GLU A 107 -3.48 -8.96 -9.86
C GLU A 107 -3.65 -7.47 -9.55
N ARG A 108 -4.29 -7.15 -8.43
CA ARG A 108 -4.44 -5.77 -7.98
C ARG A 108 -3.10 -5.17 -7.56
N VAL A 109 -2.27 -5.93 -6.85
CA VAL A 109 -0.89 -5.53 -6.50
C VAL A 109 -0.08 -5.30 -7.76
N TYR A 110 -0.11 -6.26 -8.70
CA TYR A 110 0.65 -6.17 -9.96
C TYR A 110 0.21 -4.99 -10.85
N SER A 111 -1.07 -4.63 -10.82
CA SER A 111 -1.61 -3.50 -11.61
C SER A 111 -1.13 -2.14 -11.14
N TYR A 112 -0.56 -2.05 -9.95
CA TYR A 112 -0.14 -0.77 -9.39
C TYR A 112 0.99 -0.12 -10.21
N GLU A 113 0.88 1.20 -10.41
CA GLU A 113 1.92 2.04 -11.00
C GLU A 113 2.34 3.10 -9.97
N PRO A 114 3.55 2.96 -9.39
CA PRO A 114 3.99 3.84 -8.30
C PRO A 114 4.21 5.30 -8.68
N MET A 115 4.37 5.59 -9.98
CA MET A 115 4.67 6.92 -10.47
C MET A 115 3.40 7.62 -10.95
N PRO A 116 2.79 8.54 -10.17
CA PRO A 116 1.57 9.23 -10.59
C PRO A 116 1.78 10.06 -11.86
N LYS A 117 0.93 9.82 -12.87
CA LYS A 117 1.00 10.55 -14.16
C LYS A 117 0.72 12.05 -14.04
N SER A 118 0.14 12.49 -12.94
CA SER A 118 -0.15 13.91 -12.67
C SER A 118 1.05 14.73 -12.22
N LEU A 119 2.17 14.07 -11.92
CA LEU A 119 3.42 14.72 -11.53
C LEU A 119 4.27 15.07 -12.76
N THR A 120 4.86 16.27 -12.73
CA THR A 120 5.88 16.68 -13.70
C THR A 120 7.16 15.85 -13.52
N PRO A 121 8.05 15.77 -14.53
CA PRO A 121 9.32 15.05 -14.40
C PRO A 121 10.18 15.53 -13.23
N GLU A 122 10.07 16.80 -12.84
CA GLU A 122 10.80 17.34 -11.69
C GLU A 122 10.20 16.85 -10.37
N GLU A 123 8.88 16.87 -10.24
CA GLU A 123 8.16 16.38 -9.06
C GLU A 123 8.31 14.85 -8.89
N GLN A 124 8.40 14.09 -9.98
CA GLN A 124 8.60 12.64 -9.96
C GLN A 124 9.89 12.21 -9.25
N LYS A 125 10.90 13.06 -9.21
CA LYS A 125 12.18 12.78 -8.52
C LYS A 125 12.01 12.61 -7.00
N TYR A 126 10.92 13.10 -6.45
CA TYR A 126 10.60 12.98 -5.03
C TYR A 126 9.93 11.64 -4.69
N ILE A 127 9.42 10.89 -5.66
CA ILE A 127 8.94 9.53 -5.43
C ILE A 127 10.14 8.59 -5.31
N LYS A 128 10.44 8.16 -4.10
CA LYS A 128 11.63 7.33 -3.81
C LYS A 128 11.38 5.84 -3.97
N GLY A 129 10.14 5.43 -3.93
CA GLY A 129 9.77 4.03 -4.09
C GLY A 129 8.42 3.70 -3.49
N VAL A 130 8.19 2.40 -3.29
CA VAL A 130 6.95 1.86 -2.73
C VAL A 130 7.24 0.94 -1.55
N GLN A 131 6.25 0.79 -0.69
CA GLN A 131 6.28 -0.13 0.45
C GLN A 131 4.93 -0.80 0.59
N ALA A 132 4.92 -2.13 0.75
CA ALA A 132 3.77 -2.84 1.27
C ALA A 132 3.78 -2.83 2.80
N ASN A 133 2.59 -2.88 3.39
CA ASN A 133 2.39 -2.98 4.83
C ASN A 133 1.72 -4.31 5.16
N LEU A 134 2.19 -4.94 6.22
CA LEU A 134 1.59 -6.14 6.81
C LEU A 134 1.37 -5.89 8.29
N TRP A 135 0.19 -5.35 8.63
CA TRP A 135 -0.21 -5.09 10.00
C TRP A 135 -0.64 -6.38 10.67
N THR A 136 -0.19 -6.61 11.90
CA THR A 136 -0.26 -7.93 12.53
C THR A 136 -1.36 -8.05 13.59
N GLU A 137 -2.35 -7.17 13.62
CA GLU A 137 -3.46 -7.21 14.58
C GLU A 137 -4.22 -8.55 14.53
N TYR A 138 -4.31 -9.15 13.34
CA TYR A 138 -4.98 -10.42 13.08
C TYR A 138 -4.04 -11.51 12.57
N ILE A 139 -2.72 -11.33 12.69
CA ILE A 139 -1.70 -12.26 12.18
C ILE A 139 -0.87 -12.80 13.35
N PRO A 140 -1.33 -13.86 14.04
CA PRO A 140 -0.71 -14.34 15.27
C PRO A 140 0.52 -15.24 15.05
N THR A 141 0.76 -15.73 13.82
CA THR A 141 1.84 -16.69 13.55
C THR A 141 2.69 -16.29 12.35
N PHE A 142 3.95 -16.73 12.34
CA PHE A 142 4.84 -16.51 11.19
C PHE A 142 4.34 -17.22 9.92
N SER A 143 3.75 -18.40 10.06
CA SER A 143 3.12 -19.11 8.94
C SER A 143 2.00 -18.30 8.29
N GLN A 144 1.25 -17.51 9.08
CA GLN A 144 0.24 -16.62 8.51
C GLN A 144 0.88 -15.37 7.87
N VAL A 145 2.02 -14.87 8.37
CA VAL A 145 2.81 -13.83 7.68
C VAL A 145 3.17 -14.31 6.27
N GLU A 146 3.74 -15.51 6.15
CA GLU A 146 4.09 -16.10 4.86
C GLU A 146 2.88 -16.20 3.91
N TYR A 147 1.75 -16.69 4.43
CA TYR A 147 0.50 -16.78 3.67
C TYR A 147 0.02 -15.41 3.16
N MET A 148 0.05 -14.38 4.01
CA MET A 148 -0.42 -13.04 3.66
C MET A 148 0.53 -12.32 2.70
N GLU A 149 1.83 -12.57 2.77
CA GLU A 149 2.82 -11.93 1.89
C GLU A 149 2.96 -12.64 0.54
N LEU A 150 2.93 -13.98 0.53
CA LEU A 150 3.26 -14.75 -0.65
C LEU A 150 1.98 -15.22 -1.39
N PRO A 151 1.92 -15.11 -2.71
CA PRO A 151 2.94 -14.60 -3.63
C PRO A 151 2.85 -13.10 -3.96
N ARG A 152 2.04 -12.29 -3.24
CA ARG A 152 1.86 -10.85 -3.51
C ARG A 152 3.16 -10.07 -3.47
N MET A 153 4.11 -10.47 -2.62
CA MET A 153 5.45 -9.87 -2.58
C MET A 153 6.19 -10.02 -3.91
N ALA A 154 6.02 -11.15 -4.62
CA ALA A 154 6.62 -11.33 -5.95
C ALA A 154 6.04 -10.36 -6.98
N ALA A 155 4.72 -10.13 -6.93
CA ALA A 155 4.06 -9.14 -7.79
C ALA A 155 4.59 -7.72 -7.49
N LEU A 156 4.71 -7.34 -6.22
CA LEU A 156 5.28 -6.06 -5.84
C LEU A 156 6.74 -5.92 -6.26
N ALA A 157 7.55 -6.97 -6.11
CA ALA A 157 8.93 -6.96 -6.57
C ALA A 157 9.02 -6.66 -8.07
N GLU A 158 8.17 -7.28 -8.89
CA GLU A 158 8.16 -6.99 -10.32
C GLU A 158 7.67 -5.56 -10.63
N VAL A 159 6.70 -5.05 -9.91
CA VAL A 159 6.27 -3.63 -10.01
C VAL A 159 7.43 -2.68 -9.73
N GLN A 160 8.28 -2.99 -8.76
CA GLN A 160 9.41 -2.13 -8.37
C GLN A 160 10.59 -2.19 -9.34
N TRP A 161 10.84 -3.34 -9.97
CA TRP A 161 12.04 -3.59 -10.76
C TRP A 161 11.80 -3.56 -12.27
N THR A 162 10.55 -3.52 -12.72
CA THR A 162 10.19 -3.57 -14.13
C THR A 162 9.66 -2.23 -14.61
N MET A 163 10.22 -1.73 -15.71
CA MET A 163 9.70 -0.52 -16.35
C MET A 163 8.23 -0.72 -16.74
N PRO A 164 7.34 0.27 -16.53
CA PRO A 164 5.90 0.14 -16.78
C PRO A 164 5.55 -0.43 -18.15
N ALA A 165 6.26 0.01 -19.20
CA ALA A 165 6.04 -0.47 -20.57
C ALA A 165 6.44 -1.93 -20.82
N LYS A 166 7.14 -2.56 -19.87
CA LYS A 166 7.59 -3.97 -19.95
C LYS A 166 6.80 -4.88 -19.01
N LYS A 167 5.93 -4.33 -18.16
CA LYS A 167 5.07 -5.13 -17.28
C LYS A 167 4.08 -5.95 -18.12
N ASN A 168 3.97 -7.23 -17.81
CA ASN A 168 3.04 -8.15 -18.45
C ASN A 168 2.57 -9.19 -17.45
N TYR A 169 1.32 -9.05 -17.00
CA TYR A 169 0.75 -9.92 -15.98
C TYR A 169 0.64 -11.38 -16.43
N GLU A 170 0.29 -11.63 -17.69
CA GLU A 170 0.22 -13.00 -18.22
C GLU A 170 1.61 -13.68 -18.23
N ASP A 171 2.66 -12.93 -18.57
CA ASP A 171 4.03 -13.45 -18.51
C ASP A 171 4.47 -13.66 -17.04
N PHE A 172 4.11 -12.77 -16.15
CA PHE A 172 4.32 -12.96 -14.69
C PHE A 172 3.67 -14.26 -14.22
N LEU A 173 2.42 -14.53 -14.59
CA LEU A 173 1.71 -15.75 -14.21
C LEU A 173 2.38 -17.02 -14.77
N LYS A 174 2.96 -16.96 -15.98
CA LYS A 174 3.71 -18.10 -16.56
C LYS A 174 4.99 -18.42 -15.80
N ARG A 175 5.61 -17.43 -15.19
CA ARG A 175 6.85 -17.60 -14.39
C ARG A 175 6.60 -17.94 -12.93
N LEU A 176 5.43 -17.61 -12.42
CA LEU A 176 5.06 -17.79 -11.02
C LEU A 176 5.18 -19.24 -10.53
N PRO A 177 4.80 -20.30 -11.30
CA PRO A 177 4.99 -21.69 -10.87
C PRO A 177 6.44 -22.03 -10.51
N GLY A 178 7.42 -21.53 -11.25
CA GLY A 178 8.83 -21.73 -10.91
C GLY A 178 9.26 -21.08 -9.59
N LEU A 179 8.60 -19.99 -9.17
CA LEU A 179 8.81 -19.42 -7.85
C LEU A 179 8.09 -20.23 -6.76
N VAL A 180 6.91 -20.74 -7.06
CA VAL A 180 6.15 -21.62 -6.16
C VAL A 180 6.93 -22.90 -5.87
N ASP A 181 7.63 -23.49 -6.86
CA ASP A 181 8.53 -24.64 -6.64
C ASP A 181 9.61 -24.30 -5.59
N VAL A 182 10.09 -23.06 -5.56
CA VAL A 182 11.05 -22.59 -4.53
C VAL A 182 10.37 -22.50 -3.17
N TYR A 183 9.13 -22.00 -3.10
CA TYR A 183 8.38 -21.95 -1.84
C TYR A 183 8.15 -23.35 -1.27
N ASP A 184 7.84 -24.33 -2.12
CA ASP A 184 7.64 -25.72 -1.72
C ASP A 184 8.94 -26.34 -1.17
N VAL A 185 10.08 -26.09 -1.80
CA VAL A 185 11.40 -26.57 -1.33
C VAL A 185 11.72 -26.01 0.07
N TYR A 186 11.42 -24.72 0.31
CA TYR A 186 11.65 -24.08 1.60
C TYR A 186 10.49 -24.27 2.59
N LYS A 187 9.39 -24.90 2.17
CA LYS A 187 8.18 -25.15 2.96
C LYS A 187 7.54 -23.86 3.49
N TYR A 188 7.56 -22.80 2.68
CA TYR A 188 6.81 -21.60 2.96
C TYR A 188 5.32 -21.85 2.84
N ASN A 189 4.54 -21.23 3.74
CA ASN A 189 3.10 -21.21 3.63
C ASN A 189 2.67 -20.03 2.75
N TYR A 190 2.15 -20.29 1.56
CA TYR A 190 1.75 -19.24 0.60
C TYR A 190 0.29 -19.43 0.15
N ALA A 191 -0.36 -18.33 -0.22
CA ALA A 191 -1.72 -18.37 -0.75
C ALA A 191 -1.74 -18.88 -2.19
N THR A 192 -2.70 -19.75 -2.51
CA THR A 192 -2.82 -20.40 -3.83
C THR A 192 -3.89 -19.78 -4.74
N HIS A 193 -4.59 -18.74 -4.27
CA HIS A 193 -5.75 -18.12 -4.97
C HIS A 193 -5.47 -17.67 -6.39
N VAL A 194 -4.22 -17.37 -6.72
CA VAL A 194 -3.80 -17.02 -8.08
C VAL A 194 -4.02 -18.16 -9.08
N PHE A 195 -4.15 -19.41 -8.59
CA PHE A 195 -4.40 -20.61 -9.39
C PHE A 195 -5.87 -21.06 -9.36
N ASP A 196 -6.73 -20.35 -8.62
CA ASP A 196 -8.15 -20.67 -8.54
C ASP A 196 -8.86 -20.38 -9.86
N VAL A 197 -9.74 -21.30 -10.26
CA VAL A 197 -10.62 -21.08 -11.41
C VAL A 197 -11.83 -20.26 -10.96
N ASN A 198 -11.91 -19.05 -11.43
CA ASN A 198 -13.04 -18.16 -11.15
C ASN A 198 -14.14 -18.35 -12.18
N ALA A 199 -15.30 -18.87 -11.76
CA ALA A 199 -16.47 -18.97 -12.62
C ALA A 199 -17.38 -17.75 -12.45
N VAL A 200 -17.69 -17.07 -13.56
CA VAL A 200 -18.67 -15.99 -13.60
C VAL A 200 -19.98 -16.55 -14.14
N PHE A 201 -21.05 -16.47 -13.33
CA PHE A 201 -22.37 -16.94 -13.67
C PHE A 201 -23.24 -15.76 -14.12
N THR A 202 -23.71 -15.79 -15.36
CA THR A 202 -24.60 -14.75 -15.91
C THR A 202 -25.97 -15.38 -16.22
N PRO A 203 -26.99 -15.14 -15.37
CA PRO A 203 -28.35 -15.63 -15.64
C PRO A 203 -28.94 -14.95 -16.87
N ASN A 204 -29.55 -15.73 -17.75
CA ASN A 204 -30.36 -15.23 -18.85
C ASN A 204 -31.84 -15.29 -18.44
N PRO A 205 -32.48 -14.14 -18.13
CA PRO A 205 -33.87 -14.11 -17.65
C PRO A 205 -34.91 -14.42 -18.74
N GLN A 206 -34.50 -14.48 -20.03
CA GLN A 206 -35.43 -14.72 -21.14
C GLN A 206 -35.68 -16.20 -21.39
N ASP A 207 -34.71 -17.05 -21.16
CA ASP A 207 -34.81 -18.49 -21.42
C ASP A 207 -34.50 -19.37 -20.21
N GLY A 208 -34.14 -18.76 -19.07
CA GLY A 208 -33.82 -19.45 -17.83
C GLY A 208 -32.49 -20.21 -17.85
N THR A 209 -31.64 -19.94 -18.84
CA THR A 209 -30.29 -20.51 -18.91
C THR A 209 -29.29 -19.73 -18.06
N LEU A 210 -28.13 -20.35 -17.80
CA LEU A 210 -27.01 -19.77 -17.08
C LEU A 210 -25.75 -19.86 -17.94
N ASP A 211 -25.22 -18.70 -18.36
CA ASP A 211 -23.94 -18.67 -19.01
C ASP A 211 -22.83 -18.73 -17.94
N VAL A 212 -21.87 -19.61 -18.15
CA VAL A 212 -20.70 -19.79 -17.28
C VAL A 212 -19.44 -19.44 -18.04
N THR A 213 -18.71 -18.45 -17.58
CA THR A 213 -17.39 -18.08 -18.09
C THR A 213 -16.34 -18.41 -17.03
N LEU A 214 -15.29 -19.13 -17.43
CA LEU A 214 -14.14 -19.50 -16.58
C LEU A 214 -12.99 -18.53 -16.82
#